data_6fa97c3ea7a4c6b0a15773bd11546f70
#
_entry.id   6fa97c3ea7a4c6b0a15773bd11546f70
#
_cell.length_a   1.000
_cell.length_b   1.000
_cell.length_c   1.000
_cell.angle_alpha   90.00
_cell.angle_beta   90.00
_cell.angle_gamma   90.00
#
_symmetry.space_group_name_H-M   'P 1'
#
loop_
_entity.id
_entity.type
_entity.pdbx_description
1 polymer ?
#
loop_
_entity_poly.entity_id
_entity_poly.type
_entity_poly.pdbx_seq_one_letter_code
_entity_poly.pdbx_strand_id
1 'polypeptide(L)'
;MIMKEVILRAYLEEFIVIKMSKKIWLSPYLEEIKIELEIFKDFEISQEKFDCKNCIGAIIWHENFPKMFHNYEKIKSISRFGAGIDNIDMDFCKSRNIRVTNVPDYGIDEVSDTSLAFLLWCSRGLGFYNWVSQNINDGSWESNIQKNIRRSSYSKLGIIGMGRIGSLFAKKALFLGFNVSYYDPYQIPGFEKIIGVNKTENL
;
A
#
# COMPACT_ATOMS: atom_id res chain seq x y z
N MET A 1 2.27 -1.30 -15.38
CA MET A 1 1.23 -1.49 -16.42
C MET A 1 0.12 -2.41 -15.95
N ILE A 2 0.40 -3.63 -15.51
CA ILE A 2 -0.59 -4.61 -15.01
C ILE A 2 -1.43 -4.08 -13.84
N MET A 3 -0.82 -3.35 -12.91
CA MET A 3 -1.50 -2.80 -11.73
C MET A 3 -2.60 -1.78 -12.09
N LYS A 4 -2.34 -0.88 -13.04
CA LYS A 4 -3.35 0.08 -13.52
C LYS A 4 -4.56 -0.61 -14.12
N GLU A 5 -4.35 -1.65 -14.91
CA GLU A 5 -5.42 -2.39 -15.58
C GLU A 5 -6.30 -3.17 -14.58
N VAL A 6 -5.71 -3.79 -13.57
CA VAL A 6 -6.45 -4.52 -12.51
C VAL A 6 -7.30 -3.54 -11.67
N ILE A 7 -6.72 -2.40 -11.32
CA ILE A 7 -7.40 -1.35 -10.55
C ILE A 7 -8.64 -0.86 -11.31
N LEU A 8 -8.50 -0.60 -12.59
CA LEU A 8 -9.56 -0.01 -13.41
C LEU A 8 -10.66 -1.02 -13.78
N ARG A 9 -10.32 -2.29 -13.99
CA ARG A 9 -11.33 -3.34 -14.25
C ARG A 9 -12.24 -3.59 -13.05
N ALA A 10 -11.72 -3.53 -11.82
CA ALA A 10 -12.53 -3.66 -10.61
C ALA A 10 -13.60 -2.55 -10.48
N TYR A 11 -13.39 -1.40 -11.13
CA TYR A 11 -14.33 -0.28 -11.10
C TYR A 11 -15.39 -0.33 -12.19
N LEU A 12 -15.13 -1.02 -13.32
CA LEU A 12 -16.04 -1.03 -14.47
C LEU A 12 -17.41 -1.65 -14.20
N GLU A 13 -17.45 -2.70 -13.39
CA GLU A 13 -18.72 -3.40 -13.11
C GLU A 13 -19.73 -2.53 -12.32
N GLU A 14 -19.25 -1.51 -11.62
CA GLU A 14 -20.08 -0.64 -10.79
C GLU A 14 -20.57 0.64 -11.49
N PHE A 15 -19.85 1.11 -12.53
CA PHE A 15 -20.20 2.34 -13.25
C PHE A 15 -21.29 2.18 -14.33
N ILE A 16 -21.62 0.97 -14.73
CA ILE A 16 -22.53 0.67 -15.85
C ILE A 16 -24.00 1.13 -15.61
N VAL A 17 -24.38 1.45 -14.37
CA VAL A 17 -25.79 1.63 -14.00
C VAL A 17 -26.32 3.07 -14.16
N ILE A 18 -25.49 4.09 -14.40
CA ILE A 18 -25.95 5.49 -14.38
C ILE A 18 -25.78 6.19 -15.72
N LYS A 19 -26.88 6.23 -16.50
CA LYS A 19 -26.96 6.72 -17.90
C LYS A 19 -27.15 8.26 -18.05
N MET A 20 -27.10 9.11 -17.02
CA MET A 20 -27.55 10.50 -17.08
C MET A 20 -26.47 11.60 -17.01
N SER A 21 -25.25 11.31 -16.61
CA SER A 21 -24.10 12.23 -16.73
C SER A 21 -22.88 11.39 -17.05
N LYS A 22 -22.22 11.69 -18.16
CA LYS A 22 -21.13 10.86 -18.68
C LYS A 22 -19.75 11.40 -18.30
N LYS A 23 -19.63 12.16 -17.21
CA LYS A 23 -18.37 12.81 -16.82
C LYS A 23 -17.77 12.17 -15.59
N ILE A 24 -16.46 11.84 -15.66
CA ILE A 24 -15.66 11.31 -14.56
C ILE A 24 -14.48 12.23 -14.32
N TRP A 25 -14.23 12.55 -13.07
CA TRP A 25 -13.06 13.31 -12.67
C TRP A 25 -11.88 12.35 -12.38
N LEU A 26 -10.72 12.64 -12.96
CA LEU A 26 -9.47 11.94 -12.67
C LEU A 26 -8.48 12.89 -12.01
N SER A 27 -7.75 12.38 -11.02
CA SER A 27 -6.67 13.12 -10.39
C SER A 27 -5.68 13.68 -11.43
N PRO A 28 -5.38 14.99 -11.39
CA PRO A 28 -4.40 15.59 -12.29
C PRO A 28 -2.96 15.11 -12.03
N TYR A 29 -2.72 14.40 -10.94
CA TYR A 29 -1.43 13.77 -10.65
C TYR A 29 -1.24 12.43 -11.40
N LEU A 30 -2.27 11.93 -12.09
CA LEU A 30 -2.15 10.78 -13.01
C LEU A 30 -1.63 11.29 -14.36
N GLU A 31 -0.32 11.21 -14.58
CA GLU A 31 0.34 11.76 -15.77
C GLU A 31 0.00 10.99 -17.06
N GLU A 32 -0.07 9.66 -16.98
CA GLU A 32 -0.40 8.79 -18.12
C GLU A 32 -1.77 8.15 -17.95
N ILE A 33 -2.79 8.71 -18.61
CA ILE A 33 -4.19 8.25 -18.51
C ILE A 33 -4.68 7.45 -19.73
N LYS A 34 -3.78 6.86 -20.51
CA LYS A 34 -4.15 6.12 -21.72
C LYS A 34 -5.09 4.95 -21.44
N ILE A 35 -4.84 4.23 -20.35
CA ILE A 35 -5.66 3.08 -19.93
C ILE A 35 -7.03 3.59 -19.46
N GLU A 36 -7.04 4.67 -18.70
CA GLU A 36 -8.27 5.30 -18.21
C GLU A 36 -9.15 5.77 -19.38
N LEU A 37 -8.57 6.40 -20.39
CA LEU A 37 -9.30 6.82 -21.61
C LEU A 37 -9.86 5.63 -22.38
N GLU A 38 -9.15 4.53 -22.47
CA GLU A 38 -9.65 3.31 -23.11
C GLU A 38 -10.82 2.68 -22.35
N ILE A 39 -10.68 2.59 -21.02
CA ILE A 39 -11.70 1.98 -20.15
C ILE A 39 -12.95 2.85 -20.08
N PHE A 40 -12.78 4.16 -19.93
CA PHE A 40 -13.87 5.13 -19.80
C PHE A 40 -14.21 5.80 -21.15
N LYS A 41 -14.04 5.10 -22.29
CA LYS A 41 -14.28 5.62 -23.64
C LYS A 41 -15.68 6.23 -23.86
N ASP A 42 -16.66 5.78 -23.09
CA ASP A 42 -18.05 6.27 -23.14
C ASP A 42 -18.33 7.44 -22.20
N PHE A 43 -17.30 7.90 -21.48
CA PHE A 43 -17.38 8.99 -20.51
C PHE A 43 -16.51 10.17 -20.93
N GLU A 44 -16.96 11.37 -20.61
CA GLU A 44 -16.13 12.57 -20.66
C GLU A 44 -15.17 12.56 -19.47
N ILE A 45 -13.88 12.70 -19.71
CA ILE A 45 -12.86 12.77 -18.65
C ILE A 45 -12.56 14.23 -18.32
N SER A 46 -12.55 14.56 -17.04
CA SER A 46 -12.15 15.85 -16.50
C SER A 46 -10.92 15.67 -15.60
N GLN A 47 -9.92 16.54 -15.79
CA GLN A 47 -8.79 16.70 -14.86
C GLN A 47 -8.72 18.18 -14.38
N GLU A 48 -9.84 18.90 -14.42
CA GLU A 48 -9.91 20.26 -13.88
C GLU A 48 -9.58 20.24 -12.39
N LYS A 49 -8.73 21.16 -11.96
CA LYS A 49 -8.21 21.18 -10.61
C LYS A 49 -9.33 21.32 -9.58
N PHE A 50 -9.62 20.21 -8.87
CA PHE A 50 -10.62 20.12 -7.80
C PHE A 50 -12.06 20.49 -8.17
N ASP A 51 -12.37 20.63 -9.46
CA ASP A 51 -13.74 20.91 -9.91
C ASP A 51 -14.39 19.66 -10.49
N CYS A 52 -15.40 19.15 -9.77
CA CYS A 52 -16.18 17.97 -10.15
C CYS A 52 -17.53 18.33 -10.80
N LYS A 53 -17.64 19.51 -11.42
CA LYS A 53 -18.89 19.95 -12.06
C LYS A 53 -19.41 18.92 -13.06
N ASN A 54 -20.61 18.42 -12.78
CA ASN A 54 -21.29 17.36 -13.54
C ASN A 54 -20.60 15.99 -13.54
N CYS A 55 -19.59 15.76 -12.72
CA CYS A 55 -19.00 14.43 -12.56
C CYS A 55 -19.89 13.54 -11.70
N ILE A 56 -20.04 12.27 -12.13
CA ILE A 56 -20.76 11.24 -11.38
C ILE A 56 -19.81 10.35 -10.58
N GLY A 57 -18.53 10.32 -10.93
CA GLY A 57 -17.49 9.60 -10.24
C GLY A 57 -16.18 10.36 -10.24
N ALA A 58 -15.32 10.01 -9.30
CA ALA A 58 -13.97 10.55 -9.21
C ALA A 58 -12.95 9.45 -8.89
N ILE A 59 -11.81 9.48 -9.57
CA ILE A 59 -10.62 8.72 -9.21
C ILE A 59 -9.63 9.69 -8.59
N ILE A 60 -9.38 9.54 -7.31
CA ILE A 60 -8.52 10.41 -6.51
C ILE A 60 -7.23 9.68 -6.10
N TRP A 61 -6.15 10.40 -5.93
CA TRP A 61 -4.88 9.85 -5.45
C TRP A 61 -4.49 10.45 -4.10
N HIS A 62 -4.02 11.71 -4.09
CA HIS A 62 -3.55 12.40 -2.88
C HIS A 62 -4.52 13.47 -2.38
N GLU A 63 -5.56 13.75 -3.14
CA GLU A 63 -6.52 14.79 -2.84
C GLU A 63 -7.40 14.42 -1.64
N ASN A 64 -7.66 15.38 -0.78
CA ASN A 64 -8.56 15.20 0.36
C ASN A 64 -10.01 15.47 -0.06
N PHE A 65 -10.84 14.42 -0.06
CA PHE A 65 -12.26 14.55 -0.36
C PHE A 65 -13.11 14.58 0.91
N PRO A 66 -14.11 15.48 1.06
CA PRO A 66 -14.52 16.52 0.10
C PRO A 66 -13.73 17.86 0.22
N LYS A 67 -12.85 17.99 1.19
CA LYS A 67 -12.23 19.25 1.63
C LYS A 67 -11.61 20.08 0.50
N MET A 68 -11.01 19.43 -0.50
CA MET A 68 -10.34 20.10 -1.62
C MET A 68 -11.24 20.28 -2.85
N PHE A 69 -12.46 19.72 -2.84
CA PHE A 69 -13.29 19.62 -4.04
C PHE A 69 -14.44 20.62 -4.06
N HIS A 70 -14.82 21.02 -5.27
CA HIS A 70 -15.97 21.89 -5.56
C HIS A 70 -16.92 21.20 -6.53
N ASN A 71 -18.20 21.60 -6.53
CA ASN A 71 -19.23 21.13 -7.47
C ASN A 71 -19.38 19.59 -7.52
N TYR A 72 -19.24 18.92 -6.38
CA TYR A 72 -19.25 17.45 -6.26
C TYR A 72 -20.63 16.88 -5.95
N GLU A 73 -21.70 17.65 -6.04
CA GLU A 73 -23.06 17.25 -5.61
C GLU A 73 -23.59 16.04 -6.38
N LYS A 74 -23.12 15.83 -7.62
CA LYS A 74 -23.51 14.72 -8.48
C LYS A 74 -22.67 13.48 -8.31
N ILE A 75 -21.57 13.54 -7.56
CA ILE A 75 -20.70 12.40 -7.31
C ILE A 75 -21.49 11.29 -6.60
N LYS A 76 -21.41 10.08 -7.14
CA LYS A 76 -22.01 8.85 -6.60
C LYS A 76 -20.98 7.82 -6.20
N SER A 77 -19.77 7.90 -6.76
CA SER A 77 -18.68 6.98 -6.46
C SER A 77 -17.34 7.71 -6.44
N ILE A 78 -16.50 7.31 -5.50
CA ILE A 78 -15.10 7.75 -5.40
C ILE A 78 -14.23 6.51 -5.34
N SER A 79 -13.20 6.50 -6.17
CA SER A 79 -12.20 5.45 -6.20
C SER A 79 -10.85 6.02 -5.80
N ARG A 80 -10.26 5.48 -4.73
CA ARG A 80 -8.92 5.88 -4.33
C ARG A 80 -7.89 5.07 -5.09
N PHE A 81 -7.00 5.74 -5.80
CA PHE A 81 -5.86 5.12 -6.51
C PHE A 81 -4.77 4.70 -5.51
N GLY A 82 -5.02 3.61 -4.78
CA GLY A 82 -4.14 3.02 -3.78
C GLY A 82 -4.87 2.36 -2.61
N ALA A 83 -4.14 1.85 -1.62
CA ALA A 83 -4.68 1.04 -0.53
C ALA A 83 -5.30 1.86 0.62
N GLY A 84 -4.65 2.93 1.06
CA GLY A 84 -5.16 3.77 2.14
C GLY A 84 -6.35 4.63 1.70
N ILE A 85 -7.21 5.01 2.63
CA ILE A 85 -8.37 5.88 2.40
C ILE A 85 -8.42 7.06 3.38
N ASP A 86 -7.30 7.37 4.02
CA ASP A 86 -7.19 8.39 5.08
C ASP A 86 -7.48 9.82 4.56
N ASN A 87 -7.38 10.01 3.26
CA ASN A 87 -7.68 11.26 2.58
C ASN A 87 -9.16 11.39 2.16
N ILE A 88 -10.02 10.44 2.56
CA ILE A 88 -11.45 10.45 2.26
C ILE A 88 -12.24 10.51 3.56
N ASP A 89 -13.12 11.51 3.68
CA ASP A 89 -14.08 11.57 4.77
C ASP A 89 -15.18 10.53 4.55
N MET A 90 -15.02 9.37 5.22
CA MET A 90 -15.93 8.24 5.08
C MET A 90 -17.31 8.53 5.65
N ASP A 91 -17.40 9.32 6.74
CA ASP A 91 -18.69 9.67 7.34
C ASP A 91 -19.47 10.62 6.43
N PHE A 92 -18.77 11.58 5.83
CA PHE A 92 -19.35 12.43 4.79
C PHE A 92 -19.85 11.61 3.62
N CYS A 93 -19.04 10.71 3.07
CA CYS A 93 -19.41 9.86 1.94
C CYS A 93 -20.64 9.01 2.27
N LYS A 94 -20.68 8.42 3.44
CA LYS A 94 -21.81 7.61 3.92
C LYS A 94 -23.09 8.45 4.05
N SER A 95 -23.00 9.67 4.63
CA SER A 95 -24.16 10.58 4.78
C SER A 95 -24.76 11.01 3.45
N ARG A 96 -23.96 11.06 2.39
CA ARG A 96 -24.35 11.43 1.02
C ARG A 96 -24.61 10.25 0.11
N ASN A 97 -24.54 9.03 0.63
CA ASN A 97 -24.67 7.78 -0.14
C ASN A 97 -23.67 7.71 -1.31
N ILE A 98 -22.44 8.19 -1.09
CA ILE A 98 -21.33 8.10 -2.03
C ILE A 98 -20.58 6.80 -1.76
N ARG A 99 -20.46 5.94 -2.77
CA ARG A 99 -19.69 4.70 -2.69
C ARG A 99 -18.20 5.02 -2.73
N VAL A 100 -17.44 4.40 -1.82
CA VAL A 100 -15.97 4.53 -1.81
C VAL A 100 -15.36 3.18 -2.08
N THR A 101 -14.39 3.14 -2.98
CA THR A 101 -13.59 1.97 -3.33
C THR A 101 -12.10 2.31 -3.29
N ASN A 102 -11.27 1.30 -3.09
CA ASN A 102 -9.82 1.41 -3.07
C ASN A 102 -9.18 0.15 -3.64
N VAL A 103 -7.83 0.11 -3.71
CA VAL A 103 -7.07 -1.05 -4.20
C VAL A 103 -6.18 -1.57 -3.06
N PRO A 104 -6.71 -2.46 -2.22
CA PRO A 104 -6.06 -2.82 -0.97
C PRO A 104 -4.80 -3.67 -1.12
N ASP A 105 -4.65 -4.41 -2.22
CA ASP A 105 -3.65 -5.49 -2.31
C ASP A 105 -2.52 -5.25 -3.31
N TYR A 106 -2.50 -4.13 -4.00
CA TYR A 106 -1.58 -3.89 -5.12
C TYR A 106 -0.09 -3.86 -4.76
N GLY A 107 0.26 -3.53 -3.54
CA GLY A 107 1.66 -3.32 -3.12
C GLY A 107 2.10 -4.21 -1.96
N ILE A 108 1.38 -5.29 -1.67
CA ILE A 108 1.68 -6.17 -0.52
C ILE A 108 3.03 -6.88 -0.72
N ASP A 109 3.27 -7.39 -1.92
CA ASP A 109 4.50 -8.10 -2.26
C ASP A 109 5.70 -7.16 -2.21
N GLU A 110 5.62 -6.01 -2.87
CA GLU A 110 6.69 -5.04 -2.96
C GLU A 110 7.09 -4.47 -1.59
N VAL A 111 6.10 -4.14 -0.76
CA VAL A 111 6.36 -3.62 0.60
C VAL A 111 6.93 -4.70 1.49
N SER A 112 6.44 -5.94 1.40
CA SER A 112 6.98 -7.05 2.19
C SER A 112 8.40 -7.44 1.75
N ASP A 113 8.72 -7.36 0.43
CA ASP A 113 10.06 -7.58 -0.10
C ASP A 113 11.03 -6.49 0.35
N THR A 114 10.60 -5.23 0.30
CA THR A 114 11.39 -4.11 0.80
C THR A 114 11.66 -4.25 2.30
N SER A 115 10.65 -4.66 3.08
CA SER A 115 10.81 -4.93 4.51
C SER A 115 11.81 -6.05 4.77
N LEU A 116 11.78 -7.11 3.95
CA LEU A 116 12.74 -8.20 4.02
C LEU A 116 14.16 -7.74 3.67
N ALA A 117 14.30 -6.91 2.65
CA ALA A 117 15.59 -6.32 2.28
C ALA A 117 16.18 -5.50 3.45
N PHE A 118 15.36 -4.68 4.12
CA PHE A 118 15.79 -3.94 5.30
C PHE A 118 16.12 -4.85 6.49
N LEU A 119 15.35 -5.90 6.72
CA LEU A 119 15.67 -6.91 7.75
C LEU A 119 17.05 -7.52 7.52
N LEU A 120 17.33 -7.95 6.29
CA LEU A 120 18.62 -8.51 5.92
C LEU A 120 19.74 -7.47 5.98
N TRP A 121 19.49 -6.26 5.51
CA TRP A 121 20.43 -5.14 5.60
C TRP A 121 20.87 -4.90 7.04
N CYS A 122 19.92 -4.81 7.97
CA CYS A 122 20.21 -4.60 9.39
C CYS A 122 20.85 -5.81 10.05
N SER A 123 20.26 -7.01 9.88
CA SER A 123 20.72 -8.23 10.56
C SER A 123 22.07 -8.72 10.09
N ARG A 124 22.47 -8.43 8.86
CA ARG A 124 23.77 -8.75 8.27
C ARG A 124 24.79 -7.61 8.34
N GLY A 125 24.39 -6.45 8.87
CA GLY A 125 25.28 -5.30 8.98
C GLY A 125 25.76 -4.75 7.63
N LEU A 126 24.93 -4.87 6.56
CA LEU A 126 25.35 -4.51 5.21
C LEU A 126 25.71 -3.03 5.10
N GLY A 127 25.06 -2.15 5.84
CA GLY A 127 25.43 -0.72 5.89
C GLY A 127 26.84 -0.49 6.41
N PHE A 128 27.22 -1.21 7.47
CA PHE A 128 28.57 -1.16 8.02
C PHE A 128 29.59 -1.67 7.01
N TYR A 129 29.37 -2.83 6.41
CA TYR A 129 30.30 -3.39 5.43
C TYR A 129 30.40 -2.58 4.15
N ASN A 130 29.30 -1.96 3.72
CA ASN A 130 29.34 -1.01 2.60
C ASN A 130 30.23 0.21 2.93
N TRP A 131 30.10 0.77 4.14
CA TRP A 131 30.95 1.86 4.59
C TRP A 131 32.42 1.43 4.66
N VAL A 132 32.70 0.25 5.25
CA VAL A 132 34.05 -0.32 5.35
C VAL A 132 34.68 -0.46 3.96
N SER A 133 33.97 -1.02 2.99
CA SER A 133 34.48 -1.22 1.62
C SER A 133 34.84 0.06 0.89
N GLN A 134 34.22 1.18 1.26
CA GLN A 134 34.46 2.48 0.65
C GLN A 134 35.57 3.29 1.36
N ASN A 135 35.89 2.99 2.60
CA ASN A 135 36.75 3.82 3.44
C ASN A 135 38.04 3.13 3.90
N ILE A 136 38.23 1.83 3.63
CA ILE A 136 39.42 1.09 4.01
C ILE A 136 40.31 0.89 2.79
N ASN A 137 41.51 1.49 2.84
CA ASN A 137 42.47 1.44 1.76
C ASN A 137 43.72 0.57 2.06
N ASP A 138 43.84 0.02 3.27
CA ASP A 138 45.07 -0.61 3.78
C ASP A 138 44.99 -2.15 3.90
N GLY A 139 43.95 -2.79 3.35
CA GLY A 139 43.76 -4.23 3.43
C GLY A 139 43.38 -4.76 4.82
N SER A 140 43.07 -3.88 5.78
CA SER A 140 42.65 -4.25 7.13
C SER A 140 41.19 -4.74 7.22
N TRP A 141 40.69 -5.34 6.15
CA TRP A 141 39.34 -5.90 6.07
C TRP A 141 39.03 -6.85 7.24
N GLU A 142 39.96 -7.72 7.60
CA GLU A 142 39.78 -8.71 8.64
C GLU A 142 39.60 -8.11 10.04
N SER A 143 40.17 -6.96 10.34
CA SER A 143 40.02 -6.26 11.61
C SER A 143 38.69 -5.55 11.81
N ASN A 144 37.94 -5.36 10.74
CA ASN A 144 36.67 -4.62 10.72
C ASN A 144 35.45 -5.55 10.66
N ILE A 145 35.40 -6.53 11.57
CA ILE A 145 34.26 -7.44 11.69
C ILE A 145 33.24 -6.89 12.69
N GLN A 146 31.99 -6.74 12.23
CA GLN A 146 30.91 -6.36 13.12
C GLN A 146 30.56 -7.49 14.09
N LYS A 147 30.83 -7.28 15.37
CA LYS A 147 30.77 -8.32 16.43
C LYS A 147 29.36 -8.86 16.73
N ASN A 148 28.31 -8.12 16.34
CA ASN A 148 26.93 -8.43 16.73
C ASN A 148 26.11 -9.15 15.65
N ILE A 149 26.72 -9.59 14.55
CA ILE A 149 26.03 -10.33 13.50
C ILE A 149 25.76 -11.76 13.95
N ARG A 150 24.48 -12.14 13.94
CA ARG A 150 24.04 -13.50 14.29
C ARG A 150 23.46 -14.20 13.07
N ARG A 151 23.41 -15.51 13.11
CA ARG A 151 22.65 -16.30 12.12
C ARG A 151 21.16 -15.99 12.27
N SER A 152 20.41 -16.00 11.17
CA SER A 152 18.96 -15.78 11.17
C SER A 152 18.24 -16.73 12.13
N SER A 153 18.68 -18.00 12.20
CA SER A 153 18.11 -19.02 13.10
C SER A 153 18.30 -18.74 14.61
N TYR A 154 19.19 -17.84 14.97
CA TYR A 154 19.40 -17.41 16.37
C TYR A 154 18.87 -15.99 16.61
N SER A 155 18.25 -15.39 15.60
CA SER A 155 17.74 -14.02 15.67
C SER A 155 16.24 -14.03 15.91
N LYS A 156 15.79 -13.18 16.85
CA LYS A 156 14.39 -12.95 17.13
C LYS A 156 13.91 -11.73 16.33
N LEU A 157 12.77 -11.86 15.69
CA LEU A 157 12.11 -10.80 14.95
C LEU A 157 10.75 -10.52 15.58
N GLY A 158 10.54 -9.27 16.02
CA GLY A 158 9.23 -8.77 16.44
C GLY A 158 8.55 -8.02 15.30
N ILE A 159 7.29 -8.30 15.04
CA ILE A 159 6.47 -7.61 14.04
C ILE A 159 5.33 -6.90 14.76
N ILE A 160 5.18 -5.59 14.52
CA ILE A 160 4.06 -4.81 15.00
C ILE A 160 3.08 -4.63 13.85
N GLY A 161 1.88 -5.21 14.00
CA GLY A 161 0.89 -5.27 12.94
C GLY A 161 1.00 -6.53 12.07
N MET A 162 0.03 -7.44 12.19
CA MET A 162 -0.04 -8.71 11.47
C MET A 162 -1.18 -8.70 10.44
N GLY A 163 -1.31 -7.58 9.72
CA GLY A 163 -2.21 -7.44 8.58
C GLY A 163 -1.66 -8.12 7.31
N ARG A 164 -2.11 -7.71 6.14
CA ARG A 164 -1.71 -8.27 4.85
C ARG A 164 -0.20 -8.26 4.65
N ILE A 165 0.44 -7.10 4.83
CA ILE A 165 1.89 -6.93 4.68
C ILE A 165 2.65 -7.69 5.77
N GLY A 166 2.28 -7.49 7.04
CA GLY A 166 2.97 -8.12 8.16
C GLY A 166 2.95 -9.64 8.11
N SER A 167 1.83 -10.25 7.70
CA SER A 167 1.70 -11.70 7.58
C SER A 167 2.56 -12.26 6.42
N LEU A 168 2.62 -11.56 5.28
CA LEU A 168 3.48 -11.98 4.18
C LEU A 168 4.96 -11.82 4.53
N PHE A 169 5.32 -10.70 5.14
CA PHE A 169 6.67 -10.47 5.66
C PHE A 169 7.08 -11.54 6.69
N ALA A 170 6.18 -11.89 7.62
CA ALA A 170 6.41 -12.95 8.60
C ALA A 170 6.74 -14.31 7.93
N LYS A 171 5.97 -14.70 6.91
CA LYS A 171 6.22 -15.93 6.14
C LYS A 171 7.60 -15.92 5.47
N LYS A 172 7.98 -14.80 4.84
CA LYS A 172 9.31 -14.64 4.22
C LYS A 172 10.44 -14.73 5.25
N ALA A 173 10.27 -14.09 6.41
CA ALA A 173 11.25 -14.14 7.51
C ALA A 173 11.37 -15.53 8.14
N LEU A 174 10.26 -16.26 8.33
CA LEU A 174 10.25 -17.65 8.78
C LEU A 174 11.01 -18.56 7.82
N PHE A 175 10.82 -18.40 6.50
CA PHE A 175 11.55 -19.16 5.49
C PHE A 175 13.07 -18.97 5.59
N LEU A 176 13.52 -17.78 5.98
CA LEU A 176 14.93 -17.47 6.25
C LEU A 176 15.42 -17.95 7.63
N GLY A 177 14.55 -18.58 8.41
CA GLY A 177 14.87 -19.17 9.70
C GLY A 177 14.81 -18.24 10.89
N PHE A 178 14.27 -17.03 10.77
CA PHE A 178 14.09 -16.15 11.92
C PHE A 178 13.05 -16.72 12.90
N ASN A 179 13.27 -16.49 14.20
CA ASN A 179 12.26 -16.76 15.22
C ASN A 179 11.32 -15.55 15.31
N VAL A 180 10.12 -15.69 14.72
CA VAL A 180 9.18 -14.58 14.54
C VAL A 180 8.14 -14.56 15.64
N SER A 181 7.92 -13.39 16.25
CA SER A 181 6.79 -13.08 17.11
C SER A 181 6.11 -11.81 16.62
N TYR A 182 4.84 -11.61 16.97
CA TYR A 182 4.11 -10.41 16.59
C TYR A 182 3.23 -9.87 17.72
N TYR A 183 2.98 -8.57 17.63
CA TYR A 183 1.94 -7.88 18.38
C TYR A 183 0.94 -7.25 17.41
N ASP A 184 -0.34 -7.60 17.57
CA ASP A 184 -1.45 -6.99 16.86
C ASP A 184 -2.74 -7.19 17.67
N PRO A 185 -3.29 -6.10 18.27
CA PRO A 185 -4.50 -6.21 19.09
C PRO A 185 -5.77 -6.48 18.28
N TYR A 186 -5.73 -6.28 16.96
CA TYR A 186 -6.89 -6.45 16.07
C TYR A 186 -6.95 -7.83 15.41
N GLN A 187 -5.89 -8.64 15.55
CA GLN A 187 -5.90 -9.99 15.00
C GLN A 187 -6.74 -10.96 15.83
N ILE A 188 -7.52 -11.77 15.12
CA ILE A 188 -8.35 -12.78 15.74
C ILE A 188 -7.52 -13.84 16.48
N PRO A 189 -8.00 -14.39 17.59
CA PRO A 189 -7.34 -15.51 18.28
C PRO A 189 -7.15 -16.71 17.35
N GLY A 190 -5.96 -17.32 17.39
CA GLY A 190 -5.63 -18.48 16.57
C GLY A 190 -4.95 -18.16 15.26
N PHE A 191 -4.88 -16.88 14.86
CA PHE A 191 -4.18 -16.47 13.63
C PHE A 191 -2.69 -16.84 13.67
N GLU A 192 -2.06 -16.78 14.84
CA GLU A 192 -0.67 -17.20 15.07
C GLU A 192 -0.41 -18.65 14.67
N LYS A 193 -1.40 -19.54 14.83
CA LYS A 193 -1.29 -20.97 14.47
C LYS A 193 -1.32 -21.16 12.95
N ILE A 194 -2.07 -20.33 12.23
CA ILE A 194 -2.18 -20.38 10.76
C ILE A 194 -0.87 -19.94 10.11
N ILE A 195 -0.24 -18.91 10.67
CA ILE A 195 1.02 -18.36 10.13
C ILE A 195 2.25 -19.11 10.66
N GLY A 196 2.14 -19.77 11.82
CA GLY A 196 3.26 -20.45 12.45
C GLY A 196 4.21 -19.52 13.22
N VAL A 197 3.68 -18.48 13.86
CA VAL A 197 4.42 -17.47 14.63
C VAL A 197 3.89 -17.39 16.06
N ASN A 198 4.60 -16.72 16.95
CA ASN A 198 4.15 -16.51 18.32
C ASN A 198 3.46 -15.15 18.44
N LYS A 199 2.27 -15.12 19.06
CA LYS A 199 1.63 -13.86 19.45
C LYS A 199 2.19 -13.40 20.80
N THR A 200 2.45 -12.10 20.94
CA THR A 200 2.76 -11.45 22.22
C THR A 200 1.62 -10.54 22.64
N GLU A 201 1.35 -10.51 23.93
CA GLU A 201 0.27 -9.70 24.53
C GLU A 201 0.72 -8.26 24.77
N ASN A 202 2.03 -8.03 24.87
CA ASN A 202 2.64 -6.73 25.16
C ASN A 202 3.79 -6.43 24.19
N LEU A 203 4.03 -5.13 23.95
CA LEU A 203 5.18 -4.60 23.22
C LEU A 203 6.42 -4.56 24.12
#